data_481d2eebc77cb4202e78a204b7f09915
#
_entry.id   481d2eebc77cb4202e78a204b7f09915
#
_cell.length_a   1.000
_cell.length_b   1.000
_cell.length_c   1.000
_cell.angle_alpha   90.00
_cell.angle_beta   90.00
_cell.angle_gamma   90.00
#
_symmetry.space_group_name_H-M   'P 1'
#
loop_
_entity.id
_entity.type
_entity.pdbx_description
1 polymer ?
#
loop_
_entity_poly.entity_id
_entity_poly.type
_entity_poly.pdbx_seq_one_letter_code
_entity_poly.pdbx_strand_id
1 'polypeptide(L)'
;MMLFLAFLGSPKFKGIFGEALVKVAAWLRLSSKTYHALHNVTLPTLDGTTQIDHIFVSYFGIFVVETKNMKGWIFGGENKKQWTQKIFKKSFKFQNPLHQNYKHVKTLEASLDVPPEVIHSVVVFVGNSTFKSPMPANITCGGGYITYIKSFREPVLSEAQVQKAIAQIQSGRLAPSWKTDRQHVHQLKNRADPNAERKCPKCGKPMVLRTAKRGGNAGNQFWGCSAYPKCRMVQNIN
;
A
#
# COMPACT_ATOMS: atom_id res chain seq x y z
N MET A 1 18.35 7.69 -28.75
CA MET A 1 17.35 8.66 -28.28
C MET A 1 15.96 8.06 -28.08
N MET A 2 15.40 7.27 -29.01
CA MET A 2 14.07 6.64 -28.86
C MET A 2 13.94 5.64 -27.68
N LEU A 3 14.96 4.82 -27.38
CA LEU A 3 14.94 3.87 -26.26
C LEU A 3 14.89 4.57 -24.88
N PHE A 4 15.56 5.72 -24.74
CA PHE A 4 15.58 6.50 -23.50
C PHE A 4 14.21 7.15 -23.20
N LEU A 5 13.52 7.63 -24.24
CA LEU A 5 12.14 8.20 -24.12
C LEU A 5 11.09 7.12 -23.77
N ALA A 6 11.25 5.90 -24.29
CA ALA A 6 10.37 4.77 -23.94
C ALA A 6 10.53 4.34 -22.48
N PHE A 7 11.75 4.41 -21.93
CA PHE A 7 12.05 4.10 -20.53
C PHE A 7 11.39 5.10 -19.58
N LEU A 8 11.42 6.41 -19.89
CA LEU A 8 10.77 7.48 -19.11
C LEU A 8 9.25 7.36 -19.06
N GLY A 9 8.65 6.72 -20.08
CA GLY A 9 7.20 6.47 -20.16
C GLY A 9 6.71 5.25 -19.38
N SER A 10 7.61 4.38 -18.91
CA SER A 10 7.24 3.11 -18.30
C SER A 10 6.50 3.30 -16.96
N PRO A 11 5.52 2.43 -16.62
CA PRO A 11 4.80 2.50 -15.35
C PRO A 11 5.73 2.44 -14.13
N LYS A 12 6.82 1.66 -14.23
CA LYS A 12 7.81 1.52 -13.16
C LYS A 12 8.58 2.83 -12.93
N PHE A 13 9.02 3.50 -14.00
CA PHE A 13 9.71 4.78 -13.88
C PHE A 13 8.79 5.87 -13.29
N LYS A 14 7.53 5.90 -13.72
CA LYS A 14 6.54 6.82 -13.15
C LYS A 14 6.32 6.58 -11.65
N GLY A 15 6.29 5.32 -11.20
CA GLY A 15 6.22 4.98 -9.79
C GLY A 15 7.39 5.58 -9.01
N ILE A 16 8.63 5.23 -9.39
CA ILE A 16 9.87 5.71 -8.77
C ILE A 16 9.92 7.25 -8.72
N PHE A 17 9.56 7.90 -9.82
CA PHE A 17 9.55 9.36 -9.89
C PHE A 17 8.50 9.98 -8.93
N GLY A 18 7.32 9.36 -8.84
CA GLY A 18 6.27 9.80 -7.91
C GLY A 18 6.72 9.70 -6.44
N GLU A 19 7.30 8.58 -6.06
CA GLU A 19 7.87 8.38 -4.72
C GLU A 19 8.99 9.38 -4.42
N ALA A 20 9.86 9.67 -5.39
CA ALA A 20 10.92 10.67 -5.24
C ALA A 20 10.36 12.07 -4.97
N LEU A 21 9.29 12.47 -5.67
CA LEU A 21 8.62 13.75 -5.42
C LEU A 21 8.06 13.83 -3.99
N VAL A 22 7.43 12.75 -3.51
CA VAL A 22 6.91 12.69 -2.13
C VAL A 22 8.05 12.79 -1.11
N LYS A 23 9.16 12.09 -1.33
CA LYS A 23 10.37 12.18 -0.48
C LYS A 23 10.90 13.60 -0.38
N VAL A 24 11.11 14.26 -1.52
CA VAL A 24 11.66 15.62 -1.57
C VAL A 24 10.71 16.60 -0.89
N ALA A 25 9.40 16.52 -1.16
CA ALA A 25 8.42 17.38 -0.53
C ALA A 25 8.35 17.19 1.00
N ALA A 26 8.45 15.94 1.48
CA ALA A 26 8.53 15.64 2.90
C ALA A 26 9.80 16.22 3.54
N TRP A 27 10.96 15.99 2.91
CA TRP A 27 12.24 16.50 3.39
C TRP A 27 12.25 18.03 3.52
N LEU A 28 11.64 18.75 2.58
CA LEU A 28 11.57 20.22 2.61
C LEU A 28 10.56 20.76 3.64
N ARG A 29 9.50 20.01 3.98
CA ARG A 29 8.35 20.57 4.70
C ARG A 29 8.01 19.86 6.02
N LEU A 30 8.51 18.66 6.28
CA LEU A 30 8.42 17.96 7.56
C LEU A 30 9.76 18.06 8.29
N SER A 31 9.73 18.56 9.53
CA SER A 31 10.93 18.62 10.36
C SER A 31 11.43 17.22 10.69
N SER A 32 12.68 16.91 10.37
CA SER A 32 13.31 15.62 10.68
C SER A 32 13.46 15.37 12.19
N LYS A 33 13.42 16.44 13.01
CA LYS A 33 13.39 16.33 14.48
C LYS A 33 12.06 15.80 15.00
N THR A 34 10.99 15.97 14.23
CA THR A 34 9.62 15.59 14.64
C THR A 34 9.11 14.37 13.89
N TYR A 35 9.44 14.26 12.61
CA TYR A 35 8.94 13.21 11.71
C TYR A 35 10.10 12.36 11.19
N HIS A 36 10.20 11.14 11.68
CA HIS A 36 11.20 10.16 11.24
C HIS A 36 10.68 9.43 10.00
N ALA A 37 11.32 9.68 8.87
CA ALA A 37 10.90 9.14 7.58
C ALA A 37 11.57 7.80 7.28
N LEU A 38 10.78 6.79 6.97
CA LEU A 38 11.20 5.48 6.48
C LEU A 38 10.58 5.26 5.10
N HIS A 39 11.38 4.81 4.14
CA HIS A 39 10.96 4.70 2.75
C HIS A 39 11.23 3.30 2.21
N ASN A 40 10.40 2.85 1.25
CA ASN A 40 10.53 1.56 0.59
C ASN A 40 10.66 0.42 1.61
N VAL A 41 9.72 0.36 2.56
CA VAL A 41 9.73 -0.61 3.64
C VAL A 41 8.99 -1.86 3.19
N THR A 42 9.72 -2.96 2.96
CA THR A 42 9.12 -4.25 2.64
C THR A 42 9.01 -5.08 3.91
N LEU A 43 7.78 -5.44 4.28
CA LEU A 43 7.48 -6.25 5.45
C LEU A 43 6.94 -7.62 5.04
N PRO A 44 7.27 -8.70 5.79
CA PRO A 44 6.65 -10.00 5.59
C PRO A 44 5.17 -9.96 5.99
N THR A 45 4.35 -10.74 5.31
CA THR A 45 2.93 -10.96 5.62
C THR A 45 2.63 -12.45 5.61
N LEU A 46 1.50 -12.87 6.16
CA LEU A 46 1.11 -14.28 6.15
C LEU A 46 1.05 -14.90 4.74
N ASP A 47 0.79 -14.08 3.73
CA ASP A 47 0.61 -14.49 2.35
C ASP A 47 1.72 -13.98 1.41
N GLY A 48 2.87 -13.56 1.96
CA GLY A 48 4.03 -13.10 1.19
C GLY A 48 4.67 -11.84 1.75
N THR A 49 4.67 -10.75 0.99
CA THR A 49 5.25 -9.48 1.41
C THR A 49 4.33 -8.32 1.05
N THR A 50 4.50 -7.21 1.75
CA THR A 50 3.91 -5.92 1.40
C THR A 50 5.01 -4.87 1.35
N GLN A 51 4.98 -3.97 0.37
CA GLN A 51 5.93 -2.87 0.25
C GLN A 51 5.17 -1.57 0.51
N ILE A 52 5.66 -0.80 1.46
CA ILE A 52 5.10 0.49 1.88
C ILE A 52 6.02 1.58 1.34
N ASP A 53 5.46 2.51 0.57
CA ASP A 53 6.23 3.55 -0.09
C ASP A 53 6.91 4.47 0.94
N HIS A 54 6.12 5.01 1.88
CA HIS A 54 6.65 5.88 2.94
C HIS A 54 5.92 5.68 4.25
N ILE A 55 6.69 5.74 5.36
CA ILE A 55 6.18 5.77 6.72
C ILE A 55 6.81 6.99 7.41
N PHE A 56 6.00 7.82 8.02
CA PHE A 56 6.46 8.92 8.86
C PHE A 56 6.05 8.63 10.31
N VAL A 57 7.03 8.43 11.18
CA VAL A 57 6.81 8.17 12.61
C VAL A 57 7.05 9.45 13.38
N SER A 58 6.10 9.85 14.22
CA SER A 58 6.18 11.08 15.01
C SER A 58 5.43 10.94 16.33
N TYR A 59 5.56 11.93 17.20
CA TYR A 59 4.75 12.05 18.43
C TYR A 59 3.24 12.14 18.14
N PHE A 60 2.87 12.62 16.95
CA PHE A 60 1.47 12.84 16.54
C PHE A 60 0.85 11.62 15.86
N GLY A 61 1.59 10.53 15.75
CA GLY A 61 1.16 9.27 15.16
C GLY A 61 2.13 8.74 14.09
N ILE A 62 1.73 7.62 13.49
CA ILE A 62 2.46 6.92 12.43
C ILE A 62 1.66 7.03 11.14
N PHE A 63 2.20 7.69 10.13
CA PHE A 63 1.52 7.96 8.87
C PHE A 63 2.05 7.03 7.78
N VAL A 64 1.18 6.16 7.28
CA VAL A 64 1.44 5.22 6.19
C VAL A 64 1.00 5.85 4.89
N VAL A 65 1.95 6.23 4.04
CA VAL A 65 1.68 7.00 2.83
C VAL A 65 1.89 6.13 1.59
N GLU A 66 0.81 5.93 0.85
CA GLU A 66 0.78 5.28 -0.47
C GLU A 66 0.82 6.34 -1.57
N THR A 67 1.71 6.18 -2.53
CA THR A 67 1.91 7.14 -3.63
C THR A 67 1.26 6.65 -4.93
N LYS A 68 0.49 7.51 -5.58
CA LYS A 68 -0.09 7.26 -6.92
C LYS A 68 0.36 8.34 -7.90
N ASN A 69 1.28 8.01 -8.79
CA ASN A 69 1.67 8.92 -9.88
C ASN A 69 0.74 8.74 -11.09
N MET A 70 -0.32 9.53 -11.12
CA MET A 70 -1.39 9.40 -12.12
C MET A 70 -1.74 10.76 -12.72
N LYS A 71 -2.32 10.74 -13.93
CA LYS A 71 -2.83 11.93 -14.64
C LYS A 71 -4.28 11.74 -15.07
N GLY A 72 -4.94 12.84 -15.40
CA GLY A 72 -6.33 12.83 -15.91
C GLY A 72 -7.36 12.73 -14.78
N TRP A 73 -8.55 12.29 -15.11
CA TRP A 73 -9.67 12.24 -14.18
C TRP A 73 -9.68 10.94 -13.39
N ILE A 74 -9.85 11.06 -12.08
CA ILE A 74 -9.94 9.93 -11.15
C ILE A 74 -11.37 9.85 -10.60
N PHE A 75 -11.99 8.70 -10.79
CA PHE A 75 -13.30 8.36 -10.25
C PHE A 75 -13.13 7.22 -9.25
N GLY A 76 -13.60 7.41 -8.03
CA GLY A 76 -13.41 6.43 -6.97
C GLY A 76 -14.45 6.57 -5.85
N GLY A 77 -14.17 5.92 -4.73
CA GLY A 77 -14.97 5.94 -3.49
C GLY A 77 -14.45 4.88 -2.54
N GLU A 78 -14.67 5.08 -1.24
CA GLU A 78 -14.12 4.22 -0.17
C GLU A 78 -14.49 2.74 -0.37
N ASN A 79 -15.76 2.47 -0.67
CA ASN A 79 -16.29 1.10 -0.74
C ASN A 79 -16.11 0.42 -2.11
N LYS A 80 -15.54 1.10 -3.11
CA LYS A 80 -15.33 0.52 -4.44
C LYS A 80 -14.05 -0.31 -4.46
N LYS A 81 -14.12 -1.57 -4.89
CA LYS A 81 -12.93 -2.42 -5.04
C LYS A 81 -11.91 -1.86 -6.03
N GLN A 82 -12.38 -1.22 -7.09
CA GLN A 82 -11.56 -0.62 -8.14
C GLN A 82 -11.99 0.82 -8.40
N TRP A 83 -11.00 1.65 -8.69
CA TRP A 83 -11.17 3.02 -9.16
C TRP A 83 -10.95 3.11 -10.66
N THR A 84 -11.35 4.22 -11.25
CA THR A 84 -11.19 4.45 -12.69
C THR A 84 -10.37 5.70 -12.92
N GLN A 85 -9.31 5.56 -13.72
CA GLN A 85 -8.59 6.66 -14.33
C GLN A 85 -9.14 6.88 -15.74
N LYS A 86 -9.49 8.12 -16.10
CA LYS A 86 -9.89 8.51 -17.46
C LYS A 86 -8.88 9.50 -18.02
N ILE A 87 -8.33 9.16 -19.18
CA ILE A 87 -7.39 10.00 -19.93
C ILE A 87 -7.98 10.15 -21.32
N PHE A 88 -8.47 11.35 -21.67
CA PHE A 88 -9.22 11.59 -22.89
C PHE A 88 -10.37 10.59 -23.06
N LYS A 89 -10.37 9.83 -24.16
CA LYS A 89 -11.39 8.82 -24.47
C LYS A 89 -11.15 7.45 -23.84
N LYS A 90 -9.97 7.23 -23.19
CA LYS A 90 -9.58 5.93 -22.63
C LYS A 90 -9.83 5.89 -21.13
N SER A 91 -10.31 4.75 -20.65
CA SER A 91 -10.56 4.48 -19.22
C SER A 91 -9.77 3.25 -18.77
N PHE A 92 -9.13 3.37 -17.61
CA PHE A 92 -8.31 2.32 -17.02
C PHE A 92 -8.81 2.05 -15.60
N LYS A 93 -8.98 0.78 -15.25
CA LYS A 93 -9.27 0.36 -13.88
C LYS A 93 -7.98 0.14 -13.11
N PHE A 94 -7.99 0.52 -11.83
CA PHE A 94 -6.90 0.23 -10.91
C PHE A 94 -7.45 -0.07 -9.51
N GLN A 95 -6.67 -0.77 -8.71
CA GLN A 95 -7.04 -1.13 -7.35
C GLN A 95 -7.34 0.12 -6.53
N ASN A 96 -8.36 0.05 -5.66
CA ASN A 96 -8.63 1.10 -4.69
C ASN A 96 -7.40 1.31 -3.78
N PRO A 97 -6.78 2.50 -3.82
CA PRO A 97 -5.56 2.75 -3.05
C PRO A 97 -5.81 2.77 -1.53
N LEU A 98 -7.05 3.04 -1.08
CA LEU A 98 -7.42 2.91 0.33
C LEU A 98 -7.37 1.45 0.78
N HIS A 99 -7.86 0.51 -0.03
CA HIS A 99 -7.79 -0.91 0.27
C HIS A 99 -6.35 -1.44 0.22
N GLN A 100 -5.52 -0.92 -0.68
CA GLN A 100 -4.11 -1.24 -0.73
C GLN A 100 -3.43 -0.75 0.56
N ASN A 101 -3.60 0.52 0.91
CA ASN A 101 -2.97 1.10 2.08
C ASN A 101 -3.52 0.54 3.41
N TYR A 102 -4.80 0.15 3.45
CA TYR A 102 -5.35 -0.58 4.60
C TYR A 102 -4.55 -1.85 4.91
N LYS A 103 -4.12 -2.60 3.89
CA LYS A 103 -3.27 -3.78 4.08
C LYS A 103 -1.91 -3.40 4.69
N HIS A 104 -1.32 -2.29 4.26
CA HIS A 104 -0.07 -1.77 4.84
C HIS A 104 -0.24 -1.40 6.30
N VAL A 105 -1.31 -0.66 6.63
CA VAL A 105 -1.67 -0.30 8.02
C VAL A 105 -1.83 -1.54 8.87
N LYS A 106 -2.61 -2.53 8.43
CA LYS A 106 -2.83 -3.78 9.18
C LYS A 106 -1.55 -4.60 9.37
N THR A 107 -0.62 -4.54 8.43
CA THR A 107 0.70 -5.18 8.61
C THR A 107 1.53 -4.47 9.68
N LEU A 108 1.50 -3.14 9.73
CA LEU A 108 2.18 -2.38 10.77
C LEU A 108 1.51 -2.55 12.14
N GLU A 109 0.19 -2.53 12.24
CA GLU A 109 -0.53 -2.81 13.48
C GLU A 109 -0.12 -4.17 14.09
N ALA A 110 0.07 -5.18 13.25
CA ALA A 110 0.49 -6.51 13.70
C ALA A 110 1.99 -6.58 14.09
N SER A 111 2.79 -5.60 13.68
CA SER A 111 4.25 -5.58 13.86
C SER A 111 4.72 -4.60 14.92
N LEU A 112 3.88 -3.66 15.31
CA LEU A 112 4.22 -2.57 16.23
C LEU A 112 3.46 -2.70 17.55
N ASP A 113 4.14 -2.32 18.62
CA ASP A 113 3.60 -2.30 19.97
C ASP A 113 3.05 -0.89 20.29
N VAL A 114 2.06 -0.47 19.48
CA VAL A 114 1.35 0.81 19.63
C VAL A 114 -0.15 0.61 19.40
N PRO A 115 -1.01 1.46 19.95
CA PRO A 115 -2.44 1.40 19.69
C PRO A 115 -2.74 1.56 18.18
N PRO A 116 -3.66 0.77 17.60
CA PRO A 116 -4.00 0.85 16.17
C PRO A 116 -4.47 2.24 15.71
N GLU A 117 -5.15 2.97 16.57
CA GLU A 117 -5.69 4.30 16.30
C GLU A 117 -4.65 5.39 16.05
N VAL A 118 -3.39 5.15 16.43
CA VAL A 118 -2.29 6.09 16.14
C VAL A 118 -1.64 5.86 14.79
N ILE A 119 -2.08 4.83 14.03
CA ILE A 119 -1.57 4.52 12.70
C ILE A 119 -2.56 5.02 11.64
N HIS A 120 -2.14 6.01 10.88
CA HIS A 120 -2.99 6.74 9.94
C HIS A 120 -2.67 6.37 8.49
N SER A 121 -3.71 6.01 7.74
CA SER A 121 -3.62 5.78 6.28
C SER A 121 -3.66 7.12 5.54
N VAL A 122 -2.72 7.34 4.63
CA VAL A 122 -2.67 8.52 3.75
C VAL A 122 -2.40 8.06 2.32
N VAL A 123 -3.15 8.59 1.37
CA VAL A 123 -2.88 8.35 -0.05
C VAL A 123 -2.59 9.69 -0.71
N VAL A 124 -1.49 9.75 -1.46
CA VAL A 124 -1.13 10.96 -2.20
C VAL A 124 -1.08 10.68 -3.69
N PHE A 125 -1.87 11.46 -4.43
CA PHE A 125 -1.79 11.51 -5.88
C PHE A 125 -0.80 12.59 -6.29
N VAL A 126 0.25 12.18 -6.96
CA VAL A 126 1.20 13.06 -7.65
C VAL A 126 0.96 12.99 -9.15
N GLY A 127 1.45 13.97 -9.90
CA GLY A 127 1.12 14.10 -11.30
C GLY A 127 -0.13 14.98 -11.49
N ASN A 128 -0.58 15.10 -12.73
CA ASN A 128 -1.69 15.98 -13.10
C ASN A 128 -3.01 15.21 -13.12
N SER A 129 -3.51 14.84 -11.92
CA SER A 129 -4.79 14.17 -11.74
C SER A 129 -5.84 15.08 -11.09
N THR A 130 -7.11 14.86 -11.43
CA THR A 130 -8.25 15.58 -10.85
C THR A 130 -9.29 14.57 -10.36
N PHE A 131 -9.71 14.66 -9.11
CA PHE A 131 -10.79 13.85 -8.58
C PHE A 131 -12.14 14.31 -9.11
N LYS A 132 -12.94 13.37 -9.62
CA LYS A 132 -14.30 13.58 -10.15
C LYS A 132 -15.36 12.90 -9.28
N SER A 133 -14.96 12.40 -8.11
CA SER A 133 -15.84 11.90 -7.05
C SER A 133 -15.40 12.53 -5.73
N PRO A 134 -16.29 12.68 -4.76
CA PRO A 134 -15.92 13.05 -3.39
C PRO A 134 -14.87 12.07 -2.84
N MET A 135 -13.86 12.62 -2.19
CA MET A 135 -12.78 11.84 -1.58
C MET A 135 -12.67 12.14 -0.09
N PRO A 136 -12.33 11.15 0.74
CA PRO A 136 -12.06 11.39 2.15
C PRO A 136 -10.80 12.23 2.35
N ALA A 137 -10.67 12.87 3.50
CA ALA A 137 -9.60 13.84 3.78
C ALA A 137 -8.18 13.27 3.66
N ASN A 138 -8.01 11.97 3.89
CA ASN A 138 -6.73 11.26 3.77
C ASN A 138 -6.34 10.91 2.33
N ILE A 139 -7.19 11.23 1.33
CA ILE A 139 -6.86 11.19 -0.10
C ILE A 139 -6.48 12.58 -0.55
N THR A 140 -5.23 12.76 -0.91
CA THR A 140 -4.65 14.09 -1.16
C THR A 140 -4.01 14.19 -2.54
N CYS A 141 -3.78 15.42 -3.00
CA CYS A 141 -3.01 15.71 -4.21
C CYS A 141 -1.76 16.52 -3.87
N GLY A 142 -0.65 16.19 -4.52
CA GLY A 142 0.62 16.93 -4.40
C GLY A 142 1.06 17.09 -2.95
N GLY A 143 1.29 18.32 -2.52
CA GLY A 143 1.72 18.64 -1.15
C GLY A 143 0.62 18.51 -0.08
N GLY A 144 -0.61 18.20 -0.44
CA GLY A 144 -1.75 18.12 0.50
C GLY A 144 -1.58 17.06 1.59
N TYR A 145 -0.86 15.97 1.32
CA TYR A 145 -0.56 14.95 2.33
C TYR A 145 0.24 15.52 3.52
N ILE A 146 1.12 16.49 3.29
CA ILE A 146 1.87 17.16 4.36
C ILE A 146 0.93 18.00 5.24
N THR A 147 -0.02 18.69 4.61
CA THR A 147 -1.05 19.46 5.33
C THR A 147 -1.91 18.54 6.17
N TYR A 148 -2.30 17.37 5.60
CA TYR A 148 -3.04 16.34 6.33
C TYR A 148 -2.23 15.78 7.50
N ILE A 149 -0.96 15.41 7.32
CA ILE A 149 -0.09 14.95 8.41
C ILE A 149 0.04 16.01 9.51
N LYS A 150 0.25 17.27 9.15
CA LYS A 150 0.39 18.38 10.09
C LYS A 150 -0.93 18.82 10.76
N SER A 151 -2.07 18.30 10.35
CA SER A 151 -3.34 18.55 11.03
C SER A 151 -3.45 17.78 12.36
N PHE A 152 -2.67 16.72 12.52
CA PHE A 152 -2.53 16.01 13.79
C PHE A 152 -1.56 16.78 14.69
N ARG A 153 -2.06 17.38 15.76
CA ARG A 153 -1.28 18.27 16.63
C ARG A 153 -1.17 17.79 18.06
N GLU A 154 -2.04 16.85 18.45
CA GLU A 154 -2.02 16.28 19.80
C GLU A 154 -0.98 15.15 19.86
N PRO A 155 -0.02 15.20 20.80
CA PRO A 155 0.90 14.10 21.01
C PRO A 155 0.16 12.86 21.51
N VAL A 156 0.27 11.77 20.77
CA VAL A 156 -0.34 10.46 21.09
C VAL A 156 0.70 9.39 21.36
N LEU A 157 1.97 9.66 21.09
CA LEU A 157 3.10 8.78 21.33
C LEU A 157 4.18 9.52 22.13
N SER A 158 4.76 8.85 23.13
CA SER A 158 5.96 9.31 23.81
C SER A 158 7.21 9.12 22.94
N GLU A 159 8.32 9.75 23.29
CA GLU A 159 9.60 9.58 22.60
C GLU A 159 10.05 8.11 22.60
N ALA A 160 9.93 7.42 23.72
CA ALA A 160 10.27 6.01 23.84
C ALA A 160 9.43 5.14 22.88
N GLN A 161 8.14 5.43 22.72
CA GLN A 161 7.27 4.71 21.79
C GLN A 161 7.65 5.01 20.33
N VAL A 162 7.99 6.27 20.00
CA VAL A 162 8.47 6.66 18.66
C VAL A 162 9.76 5.89 18.32
N GLN A 163 10.75 5.89 19.21
CA GLN A 163 12.01 5.19 18.98
C GLN A 163 11.82 3.67 18.90
N LYS A 164 10.96 3.10 19.74
CA LYS A 164 10.59 1.68 19.70
C LYS A 164 9.94 1.30 18.38
N ALA A 165 8.98 2.09 17.90
CA ALA A 165 8.30 1.85 16.62
C ALA A 165 9.29 1.91 15.43
N ILE A 166 10.19 2.89 15.41
CA ILE A 166 11.26 2.97 14.40
C ILE A 166 12.14 1.71 14.42
N ALA A 167 12.60 1.30 15.60
CA ALA A 167 13.43 0.12 15.75
C ALA A 167 12.69 -1.17 15.31
N GLN A 168 11.41 -1.31 15.64
CA GLN A 168 10.59 -2.45 15.22
C GLN A 168 10.40 -2.48 13.70
N ILE A 169 10.15 -1.34 13.05
CA ILE A 169 10.03 -1.26 11.58
C ILE A 169 11.37 -1.62 10.93
N GLN A 170 12.48 -1.08 11.45
CA GLN A 170 13.81 -1.34 10.90
C GLN A 170 14.26 -2.78 11.06
N SER A 171 13.98 -3.43 12.18
CA SER A 171 14.32 -4.83 12.42
C SER A 171 13.38 -5.80 11.68
N GLY A 172 12.11 -5.45 11.53
CA GLY A 172 11.11 -6.27 10.83
C GLY A 172 11.16 -6.19 9.30
N ARG A 173 11.81 -5.14 8.75
CA ARG A 173 11.89 -4.97 7.29
C ARG A 173 12.84 -5.99 6.65
N LEU A 174 12.47 -6.51 5.50
CA LEU A 174 13.37 -7.28 4.67
C LEU A 174 14.49 -6.37 4.14
N ALA A 175 15.71 -6.92 4.06
CA ALA A 175 16.85 -6.16 3.54
C ALA A 175 16.52 -5.58 2.16
N PRO A 176 16.72 -4.27 1.94
CA PRO A 176 16.52 -3.66 0.64
C PRO A 176 17.50 -4.28 -0.35
N SER A 177 16.99 -5.04 -1.30
CA SER A 177 17.80 -5.66 -2.32
C SER A 177 16.99 -5.85 -3.58
N TRP A 178 17.66 -5.87 -4.72
CA TRP A 178 17.05 -6.22 -5.99
C TRP A 178 16.34 -7.60 -5.95
N LYS A 179 16.85 -8.53 -5.13
CA LYS A 179 16.25 -9.84 -4.90
C LYS A 179 14.91 -9.73 -4.16
N THR A 180 14.83 -8.89 -3.13
CA THR A 180 13.60 -8.61 -2.36
C THR A 180 12.53 -7.98 -3.23
N ASP A 181 12.89 -6.96 -4.02
CA ASP A 181 11.97 -6.30 -4.95
C ASP A 181 11.45 -7.27 -6.01
N ARG A 182 12.33 -8.09 -6.58
CA ARG A 182 11.97 -9.11 -7.58
C ARG A 182 11.05 -10.17 -6.99
N GLN A 183 11.31 -10.60 -5.76
CA GLN A 183 10.48 -11.56 -5.05
C GLN A 183 9.09 -10.98 -4.78
N HIS A 184 9.00 -9.73 -4.34
CA HIS A 184 7.74 -9.03 -4.13
C HIS A 184 6.93 -8.94 -5.44
N VAL A 185 7.54 -8.47 -6.53
CA VAL A 185 6.89 -8.39 -7.85
C VAL A 185 6.44 -9.76 -8.35
N HIS A 186 7.24 -10.80 -8.16
CA HIS A 186 6.88 -12.18 -8.53
C HIS A 186 5.66 -12.67 -7.73
N GLN A 187 5.60 -12.40 -6.44
CA GLN A 187 4.47 -12.75 -5.59
C GLN A 187 3.19 -12.02 -6.02
N LEU A 188 3.28 -10.74 -6.38
CA LEU A 188 2.14 -9.98 -6.90
C LEU A 188 1.61 -10.59 -8.22
N LYS A 189 2.49 -10.97 -9.13
CA LYS A 189 2.11 -11.64 -10.38
C LYS A 189 1.44 -12.98 -10.13
N ASN A 190 2.00 -13.79 -9.23
CA ASN A 190 1.42 -15.09 -8.89
C ASN A 190 0.05 -14.97 -8.20
N ARG A 191 -0.21 -13.87 -7.47
CA ARG A 191 -1.55 -13.62 -6.90
C ARG A 191 -2.60 -13.35 -7.97
N ALA A 192 -2.21 -12.73 -9.07
CA ALA A 192 -3.11 -12.44 -10.18
C ALA A 192 -3.27 -13.62 -11.16
N ASP A 193 -2.37 -14.60 -11.13
CA ASP A 193 -2.40 -15.77 -12.02
C ASP A 193 -3.30 -16.88 -11.44
N PRO A 194 -4.43 -17.22 -12.09
CA PRO A 194 -5.30 -18.30 -11.64
C PRO A 194 -4.69 -19.70 -11.77
N ASN A 195 -3.61 -19.87 -12.53
CA ASN A 195 -2.93 -21.15 -12.76
C ASN A 195 -1.67 -21.34 -11.90
N ALA A 196 -1.27 -20.31 -11.12
CA ALA A 196 -0.08 -20.43 -10.28
C ALA A 196 -0.28 -21.43 -9.14
N GLU A 197 0.66 -22.37 -8.99
CA GLU A 197 0.70 -23.26 -7.82
C GLU A 197 0.86 -22.45 -6.54
N ARG A 198 -0.02 -22.69 -5.57
CA ARG A 198 -0.04 -21.98 -4.29
C ARG A 198 -0.03 -22.95 -3.13
N LYS A 199 0.81 -22.68 -2.14
CA LYS A 199 0.82 -23.38 -0.86
C LYS A 199 0.11 -22.57 0.20
N CYS A 200 -0.69 -23.25 1.01
CA CYS A 200 -1.38 -22.63 2.15
C CYS A 200 -0.35 -22.13 3.17
N PRO A 201 -0.35 -20.83 3.54
CA PRO A 201 0.63 -20.30 4.50
C PRO A 201 0.44 -20.85 5.92
N LYS A 202 -0.74 -21.40 6.23
CA LYS A 202 -1.04 -21.99 7.54
C LYS A 202 -0.61 -23.44 7.69
N CYS A 203 -0.77 -24.27 6.64
CA CYS A 203 -0.55 -25.72 6.75
C CYS A 203 0.28 -26.31 5.61
N GLY A 204 0.81 -25.51 4.70
CA GLY A 204 1.67 -25.93 3.58
C GLY A 204 0.98 -26.70 2.46
N LYS A 205 -0.29 -27.15 2.62
CA LYS A 205 -1.03 -27.90 1.59
C LYS A 205 -1.39 -27.00 0.40
N PRO A 206 -1.63 -27.57 -0.80
CA PRO A 206 -2.04 -26.79 -1.97
C PRO A 206 -3.28 -25.93 -1.69
N MET A 207 -3.35 -24.79 -2.32
CA MET A 207 -4.58 -23.99 -2.39
C MET A 207 -5.27 -24.23 -3.72
N VAL A 208 -6.61 -24.27 -3.69
CA VAL A 208 -7.46 -24.50 -4.85
C VAL A 208 -8.37 -23.30 -5.09
N LEU A 209 -8.56 -22.96 -6.35
CA LEU A 209 -9.47 -21.90 -6.75
C LEU A 209 -10.91 -22.31 -6.48
N ARG A 210 -11.67 -21.45 -5.79
CA ARG A 210 -13.07 -21.68 -5.44
C ARG A 210 -13.90 -20.44 -5.76
N THR A 211 -15.18 -20.65 -6.01
CA THR A 211 -16.15 -19.54 -6.19
C THR A 211 -17.07 -19.47 -4.97
N ALA A 212 -17.23 -18.29 -4.41
CA ALA A 212 -18.15 -18.06 -3.30
C ALA A 212 -19.60 -18.26 -3.76
N LYS A 213 -20.33 -19.14 -3.08
CA LYS A 213 -21.72 -19.49 -3.46
C LYS A 213 -22.77 -18.66 -2.74
N ARG A 214 -22.44 -18.00 -1.61
CA ARG A 214 -23.39 -17.30 -0.74
C ARG A 214 -22.79 -16.00 -0.17
N GLY A 215 -23.67 -15.10 0.30
CA GLY A 215 -23.30 -13.83 0.93
C GLY A 215 -22.90 -12.75 -0.07
N GLY A 216 -22.46 -11.60 0.42
CA GLY A 216 -22.11 -10.42 -0.38
C GLY A 216 -20.95 -10.62 -1.36
N ASN A 217 -20.24 -11.74 -1.28
CA ASN A 217 -19.16 -12.13 -2.20
C ASN A 217 -19.56 -13.24 -3.16
N ALA A 218 -20.85 -13.59 -3.27
CA ALA A 218 -21.31 -14.63 -4.20
C ALA A 218 -20.86 -14.33 -5.64
N GLY A 219 -20.36 -15.33 -6.34
CA GLY A 219 -19.78 -15.20 -7.67
C GLY A 219 -18.29 -14.80 -7.70
N ASN A 220 -17.72 -14.31 -6.61
CA ASN A 220 -16.29 -13.98 -6.55
C ASN A 220 -15.45 -15.24 -6.37
N GLN A 221 -14.31 -15.27 -7.07
CA GLN A 221 -13.34 -16.35 -6.90
C GLN A 221 -12.37 -16.02 -5.76
N PHE A 222 -11.90 -17.06 -5.07
CA PHE A 222 -10.90 -16.99 -4.02
C PHE A 222 -10.09 -18.27 -3.94
N TRP A 223 -8.90 -18.22 -3.39
CA TRP A 223 -8.09 -19.40 -3.10
C TRP A 223 -8.46 -19.95 -1.73
N GLY A 224 -8.89 -21.18 -1.67
CA GLY A 224 -9.17 -21.91 -0.43
C GLY A 224 -8.17 -23.03 -0.21
N CYS A 225 -7.79 -23.28 1.05
CA CYS A 225 -6.94 -24.42 1.37
C CYS A 225 -7.63 -25.75 0.97
N SER A 226 -6.87 -26.65 0.33
CA SER A 226 -7.38 -28.00 -0.03
C SER A 226 -7.73 -28.86 1.19
N ALA A 227 -7.13 -28.55 2.36
CA ALA A 227 -7.39 -29.23 3.61
C ALA A 227 -8.68 -28.79 4.33
N TYR A 228 -9.53 -27.98 3.70
CA TYR A 228 -10.84 -27.64 4.28
C TYR A 228 -11.67 -28.92 4.56
N PRO A 229 -12.36 -29.04 5.70
CA PRO A 229 -12.62 -28.05 6.75
C PRO A 229 -11.54 -27.95 7.85
N LYS A 230 -10.52 -28.82 7.84
CA LYS A 230 -9.45 -28.83 8.87
C LYS A 230 -8.62 -27.54 8.85
N CYS A 231 -8.36 -26.98 7.66
CA CYS A 231 -7.72 -25.69 7.48
C CYS A 231 -8.67 -24.76 6.71
N ARG A 232 -9.06 -23.66 7.36
CA ARG A 232 -10.01 -22.67 6.79
C ARG A 232 -9.31 -21.45 6.18
N MET A 233 -8.02 -21.57 5.82
CA MET A 233 -7.28 -20.47 5.22
C MET A 233 -7.83 -20.12 3.84
N VAL A 234 -8.08 -18.85 3.61
CA VAL A 234 -8.51 -18.28 2.33
C VAL A 234 -7.61 -17.12 1.93
N GLN A 235 -7.41 -16.91 0.64
CA GLN A 235 -6.73 -15.75 0.06
C GLN A 235 -7.61 -15.19 -1.06
N ASN A 236 -7.81 -13.89 -1.09
CA ASN A 236 -8.57 -13.24 -2.16
C ASN A 236 -7.73 -13.17 -3.43
N ILE A 237 -8.40 -13.29 -4.58
CA ILE A 237 -7.85 -12.92 -5.87
C ILE A 237 -8.05 -11.41 -5.98
N ASN A 238 -6.97 -10.65 -6.06
CA ASN A 238 -7.05 -9.19 -6.23
C ASN A 238 -7.35 -8.83 -7.68
#